data_78482007141f66dde11ea14dc8a638c7
#
_entry.id   78482007141f66dde11ea14dc8a638c7
#
_cell.length_a   1.000
_cell.length_b   1.000
_cell.length_c   1.000
_cell.angle_alpha   90.00
_cell.angle_beta   90.00
_cell.angle_gamma   90.00
#
_symmetry.space_group_name_H-M   'P 1'
#
loop_
_entity.id
_entity.type
_entity.pdbx_description
1 polymer ?
#
loop_
_entity_poly.entity_id
_entity_poly.type
_entity_poly.pdbx_seq_one_letter_code
_entity_poly.pdbx_strand_id
1 'polypeptide(L)'
;GRYPADTVLAIGDAGAVPYFSRLTTIDLWGLNDAEIAHMPGEYGRKRSMPAYVFARKPGVVVLWNRVPFVDGKLGRVLGGREIDVQLAGHVNFARDYRFVREFVFRDHTPQFPGYYLDVFERR
;
A
#
# COMPACT_ATOMS: atom_id res chain seq x y z
N GLY A 1 -7.19 -16.22 -10.60
CA GLY A 1 -6.39 -15.09 -10.41
C GLY A 1 -4.92 -15.40 -10.34
N ARG A 2 -4.13 -14.37 -10.35
CA ARG A 2 -2.66 -14.46 -10.32
C ARG A 2 -2.12 -14.92 -8.97
N TYR A 3 -2.85 -14.64 -7.90
CA TYR A 3 -2.44 -14.97 -6.54
C TYR A 3 -3.35 -16.03 -5.94
N PRO A 4 -2.82 -16.87 -5.03
CA PRO A 4 -3.65 -17.79 -4.26
C PRO A 4 -4.78 -17.06 -3.54
N ALA A 5 -5.91 -17.72 -3.36
CA ALA A 5 -7.12 -17.12 -2.78
C ALA A 5 -6.93 -16.67 -1.31
N ASP A 6 -5.96 -17.24 -0.61
CA ASP A 6 -5.64 -16.90 0.77
C ASP A 6 -4.61 -15.75 0.88
N THR A 7 -4.16 -15.20 -0.24
CA THR A 7 -3.24 -14.06 -0.24
C THR A 7 -3.91 -12.84 0.39
N VAL A 8 -3.20 -12.18 1.27
CA VAL A 8 -3.64 -10.94 1.90
C VAL A 8 -3.08 -9.76 1.12
N LEU A 9 -3.93 -8.80 0.79
CA LEU A 9 -3.59 -7.57 0.11
C LEU A 9 -3.61 -6.41 1.09
N ALA A 10 -2.52 -5.66 1.20
CA ALA A 10 -2.49 -4.40 1.94
C ALA A 10 -2.50 -3.24 0.96
N ILE A 11 -3.48 -2.36 1.08
CA ILE A 11 -3.67 -1.25 0.14
C ILE A 11 -4.42 -0.09 0.82
N GLY A 12 -4.08 1.14 0.43
CA GLY A 12 -4.76 2.33 0.89
C GLY A 12 -5.91 2.77 -0.01
N ASP A 13 -6.41 1.90 -0.87
CA ASP A 13 -7.56 2.15 -1.74
C ASP A 13 -8.58 1.04 -1.53
N ALA A 14 -9.71 1.38 -0.95
CA ALA A 14 -10.80 0.43 -0.69
C ALA A 14 -11.73 0.22 -1.89
N GLY A 15 -11.40 0.81 -3.04
CA GLY A 15 -12.25 0.80 -4.24
C GLY A 15 -12.09 -0.42 -5.14
N ALA A 16 -11.78 -0.15 -6.40
CA ALA A 16 -11.84 -1.16 -7.46
C ALA A 16 -10.85 -2.31 -7.29
N VAL A 17 -9.62 -2.04 -6.85
CA VAL A 17 -8.58 -3.07 -6.75
C VAL A 17 -8.96 -4.18 -5.77
N PRO A 18 -9.36 -3.88 -4.51
CA PRO A 18 -9.85 -4.91 -3.60
C PRO A 18 -11.05 -5.67 -4.15
N TYR A 19 -12.01 -4.94 -4.72
CA TYR A 19 -13.24 -5.54 -5.26
C TYR A 19 -12.94 -6.56 -6.36
N PHE A 20 -12.13 -6.19 -7.34
CA PHE A 20 -11.82 -7.07 -8.47
C PHE A 20 -10.80 -8.15 -8.13
N SER A 21 -9.91 -7.93 -7.19
CA SER A 21 -8.92 -8.93 -6.79
C SER A 21 -9.53 -10.10 -6.02
N ARG A 22 -10.62 -9.85 -5.29
CA ARG A 22 -11.27 -10.82 -4.38
C ARG A 22 -10.35 -11.34 -3.28
N LEU A 23 -9.25 -10.66 -3.03
CA LEU A 23 -8.32 -11.00 -1.96
C LEU A 23 -8.80 -10.44 -0.63
N THR A 24 -8.41 -11.09 0.46
CA THR A 24 -8.58 -10.52 1.80
C THR A 24 -7.75 -9.26 1.87
N THR A 25 -8.40 -8.13 2.19
CA THR A 25 -7.77 -6.82 2.10
C THR A 25 -7.58 -6.20 3.47
N ILE A 26 -6.39 -5.67 3.73
CA ILE A 26 -6.12 -4.76 4.84
C ILE A 26 -6.21 -3.34 4.28
N ASP A 27 -7.19 -2.57 4.73
CA ASP A 27 -7.32 -1.16 4.39
C ASP A 27 -6.38 -0.34 5.26
N LEU A 28 -5.34 0.23 4.67
CA LEU A 28 -4.33 1.00 5.40
C LEU A 28 -4.89 2.27 6.05
N TRP A 29 -6.00 2.81 5.53
CA TRP A 29 -6.70 3.92 6.15
C TRP A 29 -7.50 3.51 7.39
N GLY A 30 -7.85 2.24 7.50
CA GLY A 30 -8.66 1.73 8.60
C GLY A 30 -10.16 1.94 8.44
N LEU A 31 -10.64 2.33 7.25
CA LEU A 31 -12.08 2.50 7.02
C LEU A 31 -12.84 1.18 7.10
N ASN A 32 -12.21 0.12 6.61
CA ASN A 32 -12.76 -1.23 6.59
C ASN A 32 -11.94 -2.21 7.44
N ASP A 33 -11.03 -1.72 8.28
CA ASP A 33 -10.21 -2.52 9.17
C ASP A 33 -10.35 -1.98 10.59
N ALA A 34 -11.08 -2.73 11.44
CA ALA A 34 -11.38 -2.29 12.78
C ALA A 34 -10.14 -2.16 13.66
N GLU A 35 -9.14 -3.00 13.48
CA GLU A 35 -7.89 -2.92 14.25
C GLU A 35 -7.18 -1.60 14.01
N ILE A 36 -7.02 -1.22 12.73
CA ILE A 36 -6.37 0.05 12.38
C ILE A 36 -7.23 1.22 12.83
N ALA A 37 -8.55 1.13 12.66
CA ALA A 37 -9.47 2.20 13.05
C ALA A 37 -9.37 2.54 14.55
N HIS A 38 -9.17 1.55 15.39
CA HIS A 38 -9.10 1.72 16.84
C HIS A 38 -7.68 1.97 17.38
N MET A 39 -6.66 1.97 16.53
CA MET A 39 -5.31 2.28 16.97
C MET A 39 -5.19 3.73 17.44
N PRO A 40 -4.33 3.99 18.47
CA PRO A 40 -4.03 5.37 18.86
C PRO A 40 -3.45 6.18 17.71
N GLY A 41 -3.80 7.45 17.65
CA GLY A 41 -3.29 8.37 16.64
C GLY A 41 -4.36 8.86 15.70
N GLU A 42 -4.00 9.84 14.88
CA GLU A 42 -4.91 10.45 13.91
C GLU A 42 -5.15 9.54 12.72
N TYR A 43 -6.28 9.73 12.07
CA TYR A 43 -6.63 9.06 10.82
C TYR A 43 -5.51 9.24 9.77
N GLY A 44 -5.07 8.11 9.22
CA GLY A 44 -3.96 8.10 8.26
C GLY A 44 -2.57 8.25 8.88
N ARG A 45 -2.45 8.34 10.22
CA ARG A 45 -1.17 8.53 10.93
C ARG A 45 -1.02 7.61 12.14
N LYS A 46 -1.52 6.40 12.04
CA LYS A 46 -1.45 5.41 13.12
C LYS A 46 -0.05 4.80 13.17
N ARG A 47 0.72 5.10 14.20
CA ARG A 47 2.12 4.61 14.34
C ARG A 47 2.23 3.09 14.39
N SER A 48 1.25 2.42 14.95
CA SER A 48 1.23 0.96 15.08
C SER A 48 0.74 0.25 13.81
N MET A 49 0.26 0.98 12.81
CA MET A 49 -0.29 0.40 11.60
C MET A 49 0.74 -0.44 10.82
N PRO A 50 1.98 0.04 10.55
CA PRO A 50 2.92 -0.78 9.80
C PRO A 50 3.25 -2.11 10.49
N ALA A 51 3.49 -2.11 11.79
CA ALA A 51 3.77 -3.35 12.52
C ALA A 51 2.61 -4.35 12.45
N TYR A 52 1.38 -3.85 12.60
CA TYR A 52 0.17 -4.67 12.47
C TYR A 52 0.05 -5.28 11.07
N VAL A 53 0.24 -4.47 10.04
CA VAL A 53 0.15 -4.92 8.64
C VAL A 53 1.17 -6.03 8.37
N PHE A 54 2.44 -5.82 8.74
CA PHE A 54 3.49 -6.80 8.48
C PHE A 54 3.35 -8.06 9.34
N ALA A 55 2.77 -7.97 10.53
CA ALA A 55 2.45 -9.14 11.34
C ALA A 55 1.46 -10.07 10.65
N ARG A 56 0.57 -9.54 9.83
CA ARG A 56 -0.38 -10.32 9.03
C ARG A 56 0.23 -10.86 7.73
N LYS A 57 1.48 -10.56 7.45
CA LYS A 57 2.26 -11.07 6.32
C LYS A 57 1.51 -10.95 4.99
N PRO A 58 1.10 -9.75 4.57
CA PRO A 58 0.43 -9.61 3.28
C PRO A 58 1.35 -10.13 2.17
N GLY A 59 0.78 -10.88 1.25
CA GLY A 59 1.51 -11.37 0.09
C GLY A 59 1.74 -10.29 -0.94
N VAL A 60 0.85 -9.29 -0.97
CA VAL A 60 0.89 -8.18 -1.90
C VAL A 60 0.67 -6.88 -1.14
N VAL A 61 1.49 -5.89 -1.43
CA VAL A 61 1.35 -4.52 -0.92
C VAL A 61 1.27 -3.58 -2.12
N VAL A 62 0.26 -2.73 -2.15
CA VAL A 62 0.08 -1.72 -3.19
C VAL A 62 0.17 -0.35 -2.56
N LEU A 63 1.13 0.46 -3.02
CA LEU A 63 1.35 1.80 -2.52
C LEU A 63 1.08 2.85 -3.60
N TRP A 64 0.47 3.95 -3.17
CA TRP A 64 0.16 5.08 -4.03
C TRP A 64 1.33 6.06 -4.05
N ASN A 65 1.66 6.56 -5.22
CA ASN A 65 2.78 7.47 -5.39
C ASN A 65 2.44 8.55 -6.44
N ARG A 66 2.94 9.75 -6.23
CA ARG A 66 2.82 10.86 -7.20
C ARG A 66 3.92 10.85 -8.24
N VAL A 67 5.02 10.19 -7.95
CA VAL A 67 6.19 10.11 -8.82
C VAL A 67 6.49 8.66 -9.17
N PRO A 68 7.13 8.39 -10.32
CA PRO A 68 7.51 7.02 -10.66
C PRO A 68 8.41 6.40 -9.60
N PHE A 69 8.19 5.12 -9.34
CA PHE A 69 9.06 4.36 -8.44
C PHE A 69 10.42 4.17 -9.09
N VAL A 70 11.47 4.36 -8.31
CA VAL A 70 12.84 4.11 -8.75
C VAL A 70 13.40 2.97 -7.90
N ASP A 71 13.62 1.82 -8.54
CA ASP A 71 14.13 0.64 -7.88
C ASP A 71 15.54 0.88 -7.32
N GLY A 72 15.86 0.20 -6.23
CA GLY A 72 17.16 0.31 -5.56
C GLY A 72 17.31 1.54 -4.66
N LYS A 73 16.31 2.40 -4.58
CA LYS A 73 16.31 3.53 -3.66
C LYS A 73 15.25 3.34 -2.59
N LEU A 74 15.70 3.02 -1.39
CA LEU A 74 14.84 2.87 -0.23
C LEU A 74 13.92 4.09 -0.03
N GLY A 75 12.67 3.82 0.33
CA GLY A 75 11.72 4.86 0.70
C GLY A 75 11.25 5.71 -0.45
N ARG A 76 11.31 5.24 -1.65
CA ARG A 76 10.95 6.03 -2.83
C ARG A 76 9.47 6.09 -3.16
N VAL A 77 8.65 5.78 -2.20
CA VAL A 77 7.27 6.25 -2.18
C VAL A 77 7.23 7.67 -1.58
N LEU A 78 8.21 8.49 -1.93
CA LEU A 78 8.37 9.84 -1.38
C LEU A 78 7.25 10.79 -1.78
N GLY A 79 6.61 10.52 -2.90
CA GLY A 79 5.41 11.24 -3.31
C GLY A 79 4.12 10.62 -2.81
N GLY A 80 4.19 9.60 -1.97
CA GLY A 80 3.02 8.90 -1.43
C GLY A 80 2.32 9.69 -0.35
N ARG A 81 1.13 9.21 0.00
CA ARG A 81 0.39 9.70 1.17
C ARG A 81 1.10 9.22 2.43
N GLU A 82 0.75 9.81 3.59
CA GLU A 82 1.36 9.44 4.88
C GLU A 82 1.32 7.92 5.12
N ILE A 83 0.21 7.26 4.83
CA ILE A 83 0.08 5.81 5.01
C ILE A 83 1.05 5.02 4.13
N ASP A 84 1.25 5.45 2.89
CA ASP A 84 2.16 4.78 1.96
C ASP A 84 3.62 4.97 2.37
N VAL A 85 3.99 6.20 2.71
CA VAL A 85 5.34 6.55 3.15
C VAL A 85 5.69 5.83 4.45
N GLN A 86 4.75 5.80 5.38
CA GLN A 86 4.92 5.14 6.68
C GLN A 86 5.15 3.63 6.52
N LEU A 87 4.38 2.99 5.65
CA LEU A 87 4.53 1.56 5.40
C LEU A 87 5.87 1.27 4.69
N ALA A 88 6.19 2.03 3.65
CA ALA A 88 7.44 1.87 2.91
C ALA A 88 8.69 2.16 3.75
N GLY A 89 8.57 3.02 4.75
CA GLY A 89 9.66 3.34 5.66
C GLY A 89 9.92 2.31 6.75
N HIS A 90 9.05 1.33 6.91
CA HIS A 90 9.22 0.30 7.93
C HIS A 90 10.31 -0.70 7.53
N VAL A 91 11.10 -1.14 8.50
CA VAL A 91 12.23 -2.07 8.26
C VAL A 91 11.80 -3.36 7.56
N ASN A 92 10.62 -3.87 7.87
CA ASN A 92 10.11 -5.09 7.27
C ASN A 92 9.82 -4.94 5.78
N PHE A 93 9.49 -3.73 5.33
CA PHE A 93 9.16 -3.51 3.92
C PHE A 93 10.34 -3.79 3.00
N ALA A 94 11.47 -3.15 3.24
CA ALA A 94 12.66 -3.34 2.40
C ALA A 94 13.20 -4.76 2.49
N ARG A 95 13.12 -5.38 3.67
CA ARG A 95 13.62 -6.73 3.90
C ARG A 95 12.78 -7.81 3.23
N ASP A 96 11.45 -7.69 3.32
CA ASP A 96 10.52 -8.78 3.02
C ASP A 96 9.77 -8.61 1.70
N TYR A 97 9.85 -7.45 1.07
CA TYR A 97 9.09 -7.13 -0.14
C TYR A 97 9.98 -6.71 -1.29
N ARG A 98 9.54 -7.01 -2.51
CA ARG A 98 10.22 -6.58 -3.73
C ARG A 98 9.23 -5.88 -4.66
N PHE A 99 9.70 -4.89 -5.38
CA PHE A 99 8.93 -4.23 -6.42
C PHE A 99 8.67 -5.19 -7.59
N VAL A 100 7.43 -5.19 -8.09
CA VAL A 100 7.02 -6.08 -9.17
C VAL A 100 6.52 -5.30 -10.37
N ARG A 101 5.67 -4.30 -10.14
CA ARG A 101 5.00 -3.61 -11.23
C ARG A 101 4.51 -2.24 -10.77
N GLU A 102 4.43 -1.32 -11.74
CA GLU A 102 3.82 -0.01 -11.55
C GLU A 102 2.67 0.16 -12.53
N PHE A 103 1.52 0.60 -12.03
CA PHE A 103 0.40 1.04 -12.86
C PHE A 103 0.37 2.55 -12.88
N VAL A 104 0.20 3.12 -14.07
CA VAL A 104 0.16 4.56 -14.28
C VAL A 104 -1.29 4.98 -14.52
N PHE A 105 -1.78 5.90 -13.70
CA PHE A 105 -3.10 6.50 -13.87
C PHE A 105 -2.93 7.98 -14.19
N ARG A 106 -3.32 8.36 -15.40
CA ARG A 106 -3.23 9.75 -15.85
C ARG A 106 -4.58 10.41 -15.74
N ASP A 107 -4.62 11.57 -15.10
CA ASP A 107 -5.78 12.41 -15.10
C ASP A 107 -5.67 13.39 -16.27
N HIS A 108 -6.83 13.73 -16.88
CA HIS A 108 -6.89 14.67 -17.99
C HIS A 108 -6.99 16.12 -17.53
N THR A 109 -6.99 16.38 -16.23
CA THR A 109 -7.06 17.74 -15.70
C THR A 109 -5.66 18.24 -15.34
N PRO A 110 -5.34 19.54 -15.63
CA PRO A 110 -4.02 20.09 -15.28
C PRO A 110 -3.73 20.10 -13.78
N GLN A 111 -4.77 20.13 -12.94
CA GLN A 111 -4.61 20.16 -11.48
C GLN A 111 -4.23 18.79 -10.89
N PHE A 112 -4.52 17.71 -11.62
CA PHE A 112 -4.23 16.35 -11.17
C PHE A 112 -3.50 15.60 -12.27
N PRO A 113 -2.16 15.66 -12.29
CA PRO A 113 -1.38 15.01 -13.37
C PRO A 113 -1.43 13.50 -13.34
N GLY A 114 -2.10 12.91 -12.35
CA GLY A 114 -2.22 11.49 -12.21
C GLY A 114 -1.42 10.95 -11.03
N TYR A 115 -1.36 9.63 -10.95
CA TYR A 115 -0.68 8.93 -9.88
C TYR A 115 -0.22 7.56 -10.35
N TYR A 116 0.57 6.92 -9.52
CA TYR A 116 1.11 5.58 -9.75
C TYR A 116 0.68 4.66 -8.63
N LEU A 117 0.34 3.42 -8.97
CA LEU A 117 0.18 2.34 -8.00
C LEU A 117 1.35 1.38 -8.15
N ASP A 118 2.17 1.32 -7.13
CA ASP A 118 3.36 0.49 -7.08
C ASP A 118 3.04 -0.80 -6.35
N VAL A 119 3.23 -1.92 -7.03
CA VAL A 119 2.90 -3.25 -6.53
C VAL A 119 4.16 -3.94 -6.05
N PHE A 120 4.11 -4.44 -4.83
CA PHE A 120 5.19 -5.19 -4.19
C PHE A 120 4.69 -6.56 -3.77
N GLU A 121 5.53 -7.56 -3.95
CA GLU A 121 5.25 -8.93 -3.48
C GLU A 121 6.20 -9.30 -2.36
N ARG A 122 5.70 -10.10 -1.41
CA ARG A 122 6.54 -10.66 -0.36
C ARG A 122 7.53 -11.66 -0.97
N ARG A 123 8.78 -11.52 -0.55
CA ARG A 123 9.87 -12.40 -0.96
C ARG A 123 9.67 -13.84 -0.48
#